data_dcafcd8731edfd90fb55468d76abf318
#
_entry.id   dcafcd8731edfd90fb55468d76abf318
#
_cell.length_a   1.000
_cell.length_b   1.000
_cell.length_c   1.000
_cell.angle_alpha   90.00
_cell.angle_beta   90.00
_cell.angle_gamma   90.00
#
_symmetry.space_group_name_H-M   'P 1'
#
loop_
_entity.id
_entity.type
_entity.pdbx_description
1 polymer ?
#
loop_
_entity_poly.entity_id
_entity_poly.type
_entity_poly.pdbx_seq_one_letter_code
_entity_poly.pdbx_strand_id
1 'polypeptide(L)' 'MRVEFIEMIVVGESIKPILVKSKVYGKSSDVKHGFRVGRYRVWSKRANALVWMWADHCRVIEE' A
#
# COMPACT_ATOMS: atom_id res chain seq x y z
N MET A 1 -8.33 9.06 6.55
CA MET A 1 -7.68 7.83 7.02
C MET A 1 -6.26 7.78 6.49
N ARG A 2 -5.33 7.39 7.32
CA ARG A 2 -3.93 7.16 6.94
C ARG A 2 -3.54 5.73 7.27
N VAL A 3 -2.72 5.15 6.41
CA VAL A 3 -2.23 3.79 6.59
C VAL A 3 -0.71 3.73 6.45
N GLU A 4 -0.14 2.69 7.00
CA GLU A 4 1.27 2.35 6.90
C GLU A 4 1.39 0.99 6.23
N PHE A 5 2.34 0.85 5.33
CA PHE A 5 2.60 -0.40 4.63
C PHE A 5 4.09 -0.54 4.32
N ILE A 6 4.51 -1.78 4.08
CA ILE A 6 5.89 -2.07 3.69
C ILE A 6 5.99 -2.04 2.17
N GLU A 7 6.96 -1.31 1.66
CA GLU A 7 7.25 -1.24 0.25
C GLU A 7 8.70 -1.59 -0.01
N MET A 8 8.94 -2.41 -1.03
CA MET A 8 10.29 -2.77 -1.45
C MET A 8 10.77 -1.73 -2.47
N ILE A 9 11.86 -1.06 -2.15
CA ILE A 9 12.44 -0.05 -3.05
C ILE A 9 13.86 -0.43 -3.46
N VAL A 10 14.26 0.05 -4.62
CA VAL A 10 15.62 -0.14 -5.12
C VAL A 10 16.48 1.02 -4.62
N VAL A 11 17.57 0.70 -3.93
CA VAL A 11 18.56 1.68 -3.47
C VAL A 11 19.92 1.21 -3.98
N GLY A 12 20.41 1.86 -5.04
CA GLY A 12 21.61 1.42 -5.72
C GLY A 12 21.38 0.04 -6.35
N GLU A 13 22.20 -0.95 -5.95
CA GLU A 13 22.09 -2.33 -6.44
C GLU A 13 21.30 -3.23 -5.48
N SER A 14 20.77 -2.66 -4.40
CA SER A 14 20.06 -3.40 -3.36
C SER A 14 18.56 -3.12 -3.41
N ILE A 15 17.77 -4.11 -2.97
CA ILE A 15 16.34 -3.95 -2.74
C ILE A 15 16.14 -3.94 -1.22
N LYS A 16 15.50 -2.90 -0.71
CA LYS A 16 15.29 -2.73 0.73
C LYS A 16 13.82 -2.50 1.05
N PRO A 17 13.31 -3.08 2.17
CA PRO A 17 11.99 -2.75 2.66
C PRO A 17 12.01 -1.38 3.35
N ILE A 18 10.97 -0.59 3.12
CA ILE A 18 10.73 0.65 3.85
C ILE A 18 9.29 0.69 4.33
N LEU A 19 9.07 1.38 5.45
CA LEU A 19 7.74 1.70 5.91
C LEU A 19 7.30 3.00 5.24
N VAL A 20 6.16 2.94 4.59
CA VAL A 20 5.56 4.10 3.92
C VAL A 20 4.25 4.44 4.61
N LYS A 21 4.13 5.69 5.03
CA LYS A 21 2.88 6.23 5.56
C LYS A 21 2.20 7.02 4.46
N SER A 22 0.95 6.75 4.23
CA SER A 22 0.21 7.43 3.17
C SER A 22 -1.23 7.70 3.60
N LYS A 23 -1.76 8.80 3.08
CA LYS A 23 -3.19 9.05 3.11
C LYS A 23 -3.87 8.04 2.20
N VAL A 24 -5.10 7.64 2.54
CA VAL A 24 -5.92 6.80 1.66
C VAL A 24 -6.65 7.70 0.67
N TYR A 25 -6.36 7.52 -0.60
CA TYR A 25 -6.94 8.30 -1.69
C TYR A 25 -8.17 7.64 -2.30
N GLY A 26 -8.48 6.43 -1.89
CA GLY A 26 -9.65 5.71 -2.34
C GLY A 26 -9.70 4.32 -1.72
N LYS A 27 -10.88 3.72 -1.76
CA LYS A 27 -11.12 2.38 -1.27
C LYS A 27 -11.82 1.58 -2.36
N SER A 28 -11.49 0.32 -2.45
CA SER A 28 -12.08 -0.60 -3.41
C SER A 28 -12.11 -1.99 -2.80
N SER A 29 -12.80 -2.90 -3.45
CA SER A 29 -12.71 -4.32 -3.14
C SER A 29 -12.48 -5.09 -4.42
N ASP A 30 -11.77 -6.19 -4.31
CA ASP A 30 -11.43 -7.03 -5.44
C ASP A 30 -11.47 -8.49 -4.99
N VAL A 31 -11.36 -9.41 -5.93
CA VAL A 31 -11.35 -10.84 -5.62
C VAL A 31 -9.90 -11.32 -5.54
N LYS A 32 -9.55 -11.91 -4.39
CA LYS A 32 -8.25 -12.50 -4.14
C LYS A 32 -8.50 -13.87 -3.53
N HIS A 33 -8.00 -14.91 -4.17
CA HIS A 33 -8.23 -16.31 -3.73
C HIS A 33 -9.72 -16.66 -3.56
N GLY A 34 -10.59 -16.10 -4.39
CA GLY A 34 -12.03 -16.35 -4.32
C GLY A 34 -12.79 -15.50 -3.30
N PHE A 35 -12.10 -14.68 -2.52
CA PHE A 35 -12.72 -13.82 -1.51
C PHE A 35 -12.64 -12.36 -1.91
N ARG A 36 -13.67 -11.59 -1.54
CA ARG A 36 -13.62 -10.13 -1.68
C ARG A 36 -12.70 -9.56 -0.61
N VAL A 37 -11.69 -8.82 -1.05
CA VAL A 37 -10.67 -8.24 -0.18
C VAL A 37 -10.59 -6.74 -0.44
N GLY A 38 -10.54 -5.96 0.64
CA GLY A 38 -10.40 -4.51 0.56
C GLY A 38 -9.06 -4.09 0.00
N ARG A 39 -9.07 -2.98 -0.76
CA ARG A 39 -7.86 -2.34 -1.27
C ARG A 39 -7.92 -0.86 -0.96
N TYR A 40 -6.75 -0.28 -0.66
CA TYR A 40 -6.57 1.15 -0.47
C TYR A 40 -5.74 1.73 -1.60
N ARG A 41 -6.14 2.90 -2.09
CA ARG A 41 -5.33 3.65 -3.03
C ARG A 41 -4.37 4.53 -2.24
N VAL A 42 -3.07 4.30 -2.40
CA VAL A 42 -2.02 4.94 -1.61
C VAL A 42 -0.89 5.42 -2.52
N TRP A 43 -0.09 6.35 -2.03
CA TRP A 43 1.08 6.81 -2.76
C TRP A 43 2.22 5.81 -2.61
N SER A 44 2.74 5.32 -3.72
CA SER A 44 3.90 4.44 -3.79
C SER A 44 5.15 5.24 -4.13
N LYS A 45 6.15 5.20 -3.25
CA LYS A 45 7.45 5.81 -3.53
C LYS A 45 8.17 5.07 -4.66
N ARG A 46 8.02 3.75 -4.72
CA ARG A 46 8.63 2.92 -5.75
C ARG A 46 8.11 3.28 -7.14
N ALA A 47 6.78 3.36 -7.27
CA ALA A 47 6.12 3.63 -8.53
C ALA A 47 6.07 5.13 -8.85
N ASN A 48 6.30 5.98 -7.85
CA ASN A 48 6.12 7.44 -7.94
C ASN A 48 4.71 7.79 -8.46
N ALA A 49 3.71 7.07 -7.97
CA ALA A 49 2.32 7.19 -8.40
C ALA A 49 1.38 6.60 -7.36
N LEU A 50 0.09 6.87 -7.52
CA LEU A 50 -0.94 6.20 -6.72
C LEU A 50 -1.10 4.76 -7.21
N VAL A 51 -1.13 3.84 -6.26
CA VAL A 51 -1.31 2.41 -6.53
C VAL A 51 -2.37 1.84 -5.60
N TRP A 52 -2.93 0.69 -5.98
CA TRP A 52 -3.83 -0.08 -5.13
C TRP A 52 -3.02 -1.04 -4.27
N MET A 53 -3.21 -0.95 -2.97
CA MET A 53 -2.55 -1.81 -1.98
C MET A 53 -3.61 -2.63 -1.25
N TRP A 54 -3.37 -3.94 -1.11
CA TRP A 54 -4.26 -4.79 -0.35
C TRP A 54 -4.35 -4.33 1.11
N ALA A 55 -5.56 -4.28 1.65
CA ALA A 55 -5.78 -3.79 3.01
C ALA A 55 -5.07 -4.64 4.06
N ASP A 56 -4.92 -5.94 3.81
CA ASP A 56 -4.21 -6.84 4.71
C ASP A 56 -2.69 -6.61 4.73
N HIS A 57 -2.16 -5.85 3.77
CA HIS A 57 -0.76 -5.39 3.77
C HIS A 57 -0.61 -4.00 4.40
N CYS A 58 -1.68 -3.43 4.90
CA CYS A 58 -1.70 -2.10 5.49
C CYS A 58 -2.06 -2.15 6.97
N ARG A 59 -1.55 -1.19 7.72
CA ARG A 59 -1.97 -0.95 9.10
C ARG A 59 -2.57 0.45 9.15
N VAL A 60 -3.80 0.56 9.66
CA VAL A 60 -4.43 1.87 9.87
C VAL A 60 -3.75 2.56 11.04
N ILE A 61 -3.25 3.77 10.82
CA ILE A 61 -2.54 4.55 11.84
C ILE A 61 -3.30 5.80 12.26
N GLU A 62 -4.26 6.22 11.46
CA GLU A 62 -5.06 7.41 11.74
C GLU A 62 -6.36 7.35 10.94
N GLU A 63 -7.45 7.47 11.58
CA GLU A 63 -8.76 7.57 10.94
C GLU A 63 -9.21 9.02 10.79
#